data_6aad9ad7d796ce3e486a4e385ff42612
#
_entry.id   6aad9ad7d796ce3e486a4e385ff42612
#
_cell.length_a   1.000
_cell.length_b   1.000
_cell.length_c   1.000
_cell.angle_alpha   90.00
_cell.angle_beta   90.00
_cell.angle_gamma   90.00
#
_symmetry.space_group_name_H-M   'P 1'
#
loop_
_entity.id
_entity.type
_entity.pdbx_description
1 polymer ?
#
loop_
_entity_poly.entity_id
_entity_poly.type
_entity_poly.pdbx_seq_one_letter_code
_entity_poly.pdbx_strand_id
1 'polypeptide(L)'
;MNHDVLIAASLFSFVSSITPGPNNMMMLASGVNFGFRRSVRHWLGICGGFTFMLCAVGLGLHTLLAEHPALYDVLRYAGAAYLVWMAWRLATASAEPAAQDEGAPDDEARPLGVLGAAAFQWVNPKAWVMAVTAMSTYLPARAQPIDVLALALLFGVINLPCVACWAGGGAALRRFLQDPLRLRIFNISMALALLASLYPMLVT
;
A
#
# COMPACT_ATOMS: atom_id res chain seq x y z
N MET A 1 -14.81 -20.97 -8.79
CA MET A 1 -14.65 -20.98 -7.31
C MET A 1 -15.98 -21.37 -6.68
N ASN A 2 -15.99 -22.27 -5.66
CA ASN A 2 -17.22 -22.56 -4.91
C ASN A 2 -17.56 -21.40 -3.93
N HIS A 3 -18.78 -21.41 -3.40
CA HIS A 3 -19.30 -20.32 -2.58
C HIS A 3 -18.47 -20.12 -1.29
N ASP A 4 -18.03 -21.19 -0.64
CA ASP A 4 -17.29 -21.13 0.61
C ASP A 4 -15.89 -20.53 0.41
N VAL A 5 -15.22 -20.90 -0.69
CA VAL A 5 -13.93 -20.29 -1.07
C VAL A 5 -14.08 -18.80 -1.37
N LEU A 6 -15.18 -18.40 -2.03
CA LEU A 6 -15.45 -17.00 -2.31
C LEU A 6 -15.63 -16.17 -1.02
N ILE A 7 -16.40 -16.70 -0.05
CA ILE A 7 -16.58 -16.05 1.25
C ILE A 7 -15.25 -15.96 2.00
N ALA A 8 -14.50 -17.06 2.10
CA ALA A 8 -13.22 -17.09 2.80
C ALA A 8 -12.21 -16.12 2.19
N ALA A 9 -12.09 -16.09 0.86
CA ALA A 9 -11.22 -15.16 0.14
C ALA A 9 -11.65 -13.70 0.36
N SER A 10 -12.96 -13.42 0.35
CA SER A 10 -13.49 -12.08 0.60
C SER A 10 -13.21 -11.60 2.02
N LEU A 11 -13.41 -12.45 3.02
CA LEU A 11 -13.11 -12.15 4.42
C LEU A 11 -11.61 -11.91 4.62
N PHE A 12 -10.76 -12.79 4.08
CA PHE A 12 -9.31 -12.61 4.14
C PHE A 12 -8.88 -11.31 3.45
N SER A 13 -9.42 -11.02 2.26
CA SER A 13 -9.14 -9.79 1.53
C SER A 13 -9.54 -8.56 2.34
N PHE A 14 -10.74 -8.56 2.93
CA PHE A 14 -11.23 -7.44 3.74
C PHE A 14 -10.36 -7.22 4.99
N VAL A 15 -10.16 -8.27 5.79
CA VAL A 15 -9.39 -8.17 7.04
C VAL A 15 -7.95 -7.73 6.76
N SER A 16 -7.30 -8.34 5.77
CA SER A 16 -5.93 -7.97 5.41
C SER A 16 -5.82 -6.56 4.81
N SER A 17 -6.80 -6.11 4.03
CA SER A 17 -6.80 -4.77 3.42
C SER A 17 -7.08 -3.66 4.43
N ILE A 18 -7.96 -3.89 5.42
CA ILE A 18 -8.34 -2.85 6.39
C ILE A 18 -7.34 -2.74 7.55
N THR A 19 -6.58 -3.79 7.86
CA THR A 19 -5.59 -3.77 8.95
C THR A 19 -4.42 -2.83 8.67
N PRO A 20 -3.82 -2.22 9.71
CA PRO A 20 -2.66 -1.34 9.57
C PRO A 20 -1.53 -1.99 8.78
N GLY A 21 -0.84 -1.20 7.97
CA GLY A 21 0.33 -1.60 7.18
C GLY A 21 0.86 -0.42 6.37
N PRO A 22 2.00 -0.57 5.67
CA PRO A 22 2.66 0.53 4.98
C PRO A 22 1.73 1.35 4.09
N ASN A 23 0.95 0.72 3.21
CA ASN A 23 -0.03 1.40 2.36
C ASN A 23 -1.03 2.24 3.16
N ASN A 24 -1.62 1.64 4.19
CA ASN A 24 -2.68 2.26 4.97
C ASN A 24 -2.15 3.43 5.81
N MET A 25 -0.95 3.30 6.38
CA MET A 25 -0.29 4.39 7.09
C MET A 25 0.07 5.55 6.17
N MET A 26 0.57 5.25 4.96
CA MET A 26 0.83 6.26 3.95
C MET A 26 -0.45 6.95 3.46
N MET A 27 -1.55 6.21 3.32
CA MET A 27 -2.84 6.78 2.95
C MET A 27 -3.44 7.65 4.05
N LEU A 28 -3.33 7.22 5.32
CA LEU A 28 -3.73 8.04 6.46
C LEU A 28 -2.95 9.36 6.48
N ALA A 29 -1.62 9.28 6.37
CA ALA A 29 -0.75 10.45 6.30
C ALA A 29 -1.06 11.34 5.09
N SER A 30 -1.31 10.74 3.92
CA SER A 30 -1.73 11.47 2.72
C SER A 30 -3.06 12.22 2.94
N GLY A 31 -4.03 11.57 3.57
CA GLY A 31 -5.31 12.18 3.94
C GLY A 31 -5.15 13.37 4.88
N VAL A 32 -4.29 13.26 5.91
CA VAL A 32 -3.99 14.33 6.86
C VAL A 32 -3.28 15.50 6.16
N ASN A 33 -2.21 15.23 5.42
CA ASN A 33 -1.37 16.28 4.85
C ASN A 33 -2.00 16.95 3.62
N PHE A 34 -2.71 16.20 2.77
CA PHE A 34 -3.19 16.69 1.46
C PHE A 34 -4.72 16.67 1.31
N GLY A 35 -5.43 15.97 2.19
CA GLY A 35 -6.87 15.74 2.09
C GLY A 35 -7.23 14.61 1.12
N PHE A 36 -8.49 14.15 1.19
CA PHE A 36 -8.98 12.99 0.43
C PHE A 36 -8.83 13.15 -1.09
N ARG A 37 -9.29 14.27 -1.64
CA ARG A 37 -9.30 14.51 -3.10
C ARG A 37 -7.91 14.43 -3.72
N ARG A 38 -6.91 15.04 -3.09
CA ARG A 38 -5.53 15.02 -3.60
C ARG A 38 -4.88 13.64 -3.45
N SER A 39 -5.36 12.82 -2.52
CA SER A 39 -4.88 11.45 -2.28
C SER A 39 -5.45 10.40 -3.26
N VAL A 40 -6.41 10.77 -4.12
CA VAL A 40 -7.06 9.82 -5.05
C VAL A 40 -6.07 9.14 -6.00
N ARG A 41 -5.11 9.87 -6.53
CA ARG A 41 -4.07 9.29 -7.41
C ARG A 41 -3.21 8.25 -6.69
N HIS A 42 -2.83 8.53 -5.44
CA HIS A 42 -2.10 7.61 -4.58
C HIS A 42 -2.95 6.35 -4.30
N TRP A 43 -4.19 6.53 -3.90
CA TRP A 43 -5.16 5.45 -3.66
C TRP A 43 -5.35 4.53 -4.88
N LEU A 44 -5.63 5.10 -6.06
CA LEU A 44 -5.78 4.33 -7.30
C LEU A 44 -4.49 3.58 -7.68
N GLY A 45 -3.33 4.19 -7.44
CA GLY A 45 -2.04 3.55 -7.65
C GLY A 45 -1.83 2.34 -6.74
N ILE A 46 -2.17 2.43 -5.45
CA ILE A 46 -2.13 1.30 -4.52
C ILE A 46 -3.03 0.16 -5.02
N CYS A 47 -4.29 0.46 -5.29
CA CYS A 47 -5.28 -0.57 -5.64
C CYS A 47 -4.97 -1.21 -7.00
N GLY A 48 -4.66 -0.42 -8.02
CA GLY A 48 -4.28 -0.93 -9.34
C GLY A 48 -2.97 -1.71 -9.31
N GLY A 49 -1.96 -1.19 -8.63
CA GLY A 49 -0.66 -1.85 -8.47
C GLY A 49 -0.77 -3.17 -7.71
N PHE A 50 -1.57 -3.22 -6.65
CA PHE A 50 -1.82 -4.45 -5.90
C PHE A 50 -2.58 -5.49 -6.72
N THR A 51 -3.62 -5.09 -7.46
CA THR A 51 -4.35 -6.00 -8.37
C THR A 51 -3.43 -6.56 -9.45
N PHE A 52 -2.58 -5.72 -10.05
CA PHE A 52 -1.58 -6.16 -11.01
C PHE A 52 -0.57 -7.14 -10.41
N MET A 53 -0.07 -6.85 -9.20
CA MET A 53 0.83 -7.75 -8.46
C MET A 53 0.18 -9.11 -8.19
N LEU A 54 -1.11 -9.14 -7.78
CA LEU A 54 -1.86 -10.38 -7.60
C LEU A 54 -1.90 -11.21 -8.88
N CYS A 55 -2.18 -10.58 -10.03
CA CYS A 55 -2.15 -11.26 -11.33
C CYS A 55 -0.75 -11.84 -11.63
N ALA A 56 0.30 -11.06 -11.43
CA ALA A 56 1.67 -11.51 -11.69
C ALA A 56 2.07 -12.71 -10.81
N VAL A 57 1.75 -12.65 -9.50
CA VAL A 57 2.01 -13.74 -8.55
C VAL A 57 1.22 -14.99 -8.91
N GLY A 58 -0.06 -14.84 -9.23
CA GLY A 58 -0.95 -15.94 -9.62
C GLY A 58 -0.57 -16.59 -10.95
N LEU A 59 0.06 -15.84 -11.85
CA LEU A 59 0.59 -16.35 -13.11
C LEU A 59 2.00 -16.97 -12.99
N GLY A 60 2.55 -17.09 -11.77
CA GLY A 60 3.78 -17.83 -11.51
C GLY A 60 5.01 -16.99 -11.14
N LEU A 61 4.89 -15.68 -10.98
CA LEU A 61 6.03 -14.84 -10.59
C LEU A 61 6.69 -15.30 -9.28
N HIS A 62 5.93 -15.81 -8.31
CA HIS A 62 6.47 -16.33 -7.07
C HIS A 62 7.42 -17.51 -7.28
N THR A 63 7.13 -18.40 -8.25
CA THR A 63 7.99 -19.54 -8.62
C THR A 63 9.30 -19.04 -9.21
N LEU A 64 9.21 -18.04 -10.12
CA LEU A 64 10.40 -17.42 -10.69
C LEU A 64 11.30 -16.79 -9.65
N LEU A 65 10.73 -16.11 -8.64
CA LEU A 65 11.50 -15.52 -7.55
C LEU A 65 12.11 -16.58 -6.62
N ALA A 66 11.42 -17.71 -6.41
CA ALA A 66 11.97 -18.83 -5.65
C ALA A 66 13.17 -19.48 -6.35
N GLU A 67 13.16 -19.53 -7.69
CA GLU A 67 14.29 -20.03 -8.49
C GLU A 67 15.46 -19.03 -8.57
N HIS A 68 15.21 -17.75 -8.29
CA HIS A 68 16.21 -16.67 -8.35
C HIS A 68 16.31 -15.89 -7.03
N PRO A 69 16.92 -16.45 -5.96
CA PRO A 69 17.00 -15.80 -4.64
C PRO A 69 17.61 -14.40 -4.68
N ALA A 70 18.61 -14.17 -5.55
CA ALA A 70 19.23 -12.86 -5.71
C ALA A 70 18.24 -11.77 -6.14
N LEU A 71 17.24 -12.11 -6.96
CA LEU A 71 16.20 -11.16 -7.38
C LEU A 71 15.29 -10.82 -6.20
N TYR A 72 14.96 -11.82 -5.36
CA TYR A 72 14.22 -11.61 -4.14
C TYR A 72 14.95 -10.67 -3.18
N ASP A 73 16.26 -10.88 -2.97
CA ASP A 73 17.10 -10.02 -2.12
C ASP A 73 17.16 -8.58 -2.65
N VAL A 74 17.30 -8.40 -3.97
CA VAL A 74 17.25 -7.06 -4.58
C VAL A 74 15.94 -6.35 -4.27
N LEU A 75 14.80 -7.03 -4.46
CA LEU A 75 13.48 -6.47 -4.14
C LEU A 75 13.35 -6.15 -2.65
N ARG A 76 13.85 -7.02 -1.78
CA ARG A 76 13.86 -6.86 -0.33
C ARG A 76 14.62 -5.62 0.10
N TYR A 77 15.88 -5.47 -0.32
CA TYR A 77 16.70 -4.34 0.08
C TYR A 77 16.27 -3.02 -0.59
N ALA A 78 15.85 -3.07 -1.85
CA ALA A 78 15.27 -1.90 -2.52
C ALA A 78 13.99 -1.43 -1.81
N GLY A 79 13.16 -2.39 -1.35
CA GLY A 79 11.97 -2.11 -0.56
C GLY A 79 12.28 -1.46 0.78
N ALA A 80 13.27 -2.00 1.50
CA ALA A 80 13.71 -1.43 2.77
C ALA A 80 14.23 0.01 2.58
N ALA A 81 15.08 0.24 1.59
CA ALA A 81 15.60 1.57 1.27
C ALA A 81 14.47 2.56 0.90
N TYR A 82 13.50 2.10 0.11
CA TYR A 82 12.35 2.94 -0.27
C TYR A 82 11.47 3.30 0.94
N LEU A 83 11.19 2.34 1.85
CA LEU A 83 10.43 2.61 3.08
C LEU A 83 11.15 3.58 4.02
N VAL A 84 12.47 3.46 4.15
CA VAL A 84 13.29 4.43 4.91
C VAL A 84 13.19 5.82 4.29
N TRP A 85 13.33 5.93 2.96
CA TRP A 85 13.17 7.20 2.26
C TRP A 85 11.77 7.80 2.44
N MET A 86 10.72 6.98 2.36
CA MET A 86 9.34 7.44 2.58
C MET A 86 9.11 7.90 4.02
N ALA A 87 9.65 7.17 5.00
CA ALA A 87 9.59 7.55 6.40
C ALA A 87 10.31 8.89 6.64
N TRP A 88 11.47 9.07 6.03
CA TRP A 88 12.21 10.34 6.05
C TRP A 88 11.38 11.49 5.47
N ARG A 89 10.83 11.32 4.25
CA ARG A 89 9.96 12.34 3.63
C ARG A 89 8.77 12.70 4.51
N LEU A 90 8.15 11.72 5.15
CA LEU A 90 7.01 11.94 6.02
C LEU A 90 7.41 12.66 7.31
N ALA A 91 8.53 12.28 7.94
CA ALA A 91 9.03 12.93 9.15
C ALA A 91 9.45 14.38 8.92
N THR A 92 9.93 14.71 7.70
CA THR A 92 10.40 16.04 7.32
C THR A 92 9.36 16.87 6.59
N ALA A 93 8.14 16.34 6.37
CA ALA A 93 7.06 17.10 5.73
C ALA A 93 6.74 18.36 6.53
N SER A 94 6.78 19.52 5.86
CA SER A 94 6.51 20.81 6.47
C SER A 94 5.09 20.88 7.03
N ALA A 95 4.95 21.48 8.21
CA ALA A 95 3.65 21.70 8.84
C ALA A 95 2.83 22.84 8.18
N GLU A 96 3.37 23.49 7.17
CA GLU A 96 2.62 24.52 6.43
C GLU A 96 1.54 23.86 5.59
N PRO A 97 0.28 24.33 5.70
CA PRO A 97 -0.78 23.92 4.78
C PRO A 97 -0.27 24.25 3.37
N ALA A 98 -0.22 23.24 2.49
CA ALA A 98 0.12 23.47 1.10
C ALA A 98 -0.79 24.60 0.58
N ALA A 99 -0.22 25.79 0.44
CA ALA A 99 -0.88 26.92 -0.19
C ALA A 99 -1.41 26.45 -1.55
N GLN A 100 -2.59 26.93 -1.92
CA GLN A 100 -3.26 26.58 -3.18
C GLN A 100 -2.53 27.19 -4.39
N ASP A 101 -1.23 27.42 -4.30
CA ASP A 101 -0.44 27.96 -5.39
C ASP A 101 -0.19 26.90 -6.46
N GLU A 102 -0.88 27.08 -7.58
CA GLU A 102 -0.68 26.29 -8.81
C GLU A 102 0.73 26.43 -9.41
N GLY A 103 1.61 27.20 -8.78
CA GLY A 103 2.96 27.54 -9.24
C GLY A 103 4.12 27.02 -8.38
N ALA A 104 3.88 26.25 -7.29
CA ALA A 104 4.97 25.72 -6.46
C ALA A 104 5.77 24.62 -7.21
N PRO A 105 7.12 24.58 -7.07
CA PRO A 105 7.94 23.54 -7.71
C PRO A 105 7.46 22.13 -7.36
N ASP A 106 7.40 21.27 -8.36
CA ASP A 106 6.60 20.04 -8.44
C ASP A 106 6.91 18.91 -7.45
N ASP A 107 7.98 18.95 -6.64
CA ASP A 107 8.50 17.75 -6.01
C ASP A 107 8.31 17.61 -4.48
N GLU A 108 8.05 18.67 -3.71
CA GLU A 108 8.11 18.56 -2.24
C GLU A 108 6.75 18.42 -1.52
N ALA A 109 5.63 18.76 -2.14
CA ALA A 109 4.33 18.90 -1.48
C ALA A 109 3.17 18.11 -2.12
N ARG A 110 3.44 16.96 -2.73
CA ARG A 110 2.38 16.16 -3.39
C ARG A 110 2.32 14.72 -2.86
N PRO A 111 1.10 14.11 -2.80
CA PRO A 111 0.97 12.67 -2.58
C PRO A 111 1.70 11.89 -3.66
N LEU A 112 2.04 10.62 -3.37
CA LEU A 112 2.54 9.73 -4.41
C LEU A 112 1.58 9.68 -5.61
N GLY A 113 2.15 9.77 -6.80
CA GLY A 113 1.39 9.56 -8.03
C GLY A 113 1.00 8.09 -8.23
N VAL A 114 0.16 7.83 -9.22
CA VAL A 114 -0.34 6.48 -9.54
C VAL A 114 0.80 5.49 -9.73
N LEU A 115 1.81 5.82 -10.55
CA LEU A 115 2.92 4.93 -10.86
C LEU A 115 3.82 4.67 -9.65
N GLY A 116 4.13 5.71 -8.85
CA GLY A 116 4.93 5.55 -7.64
C GLY A 116 4.23 4.66 -6.61
N ALA A 117 2.92 4.84 -6.43
CA ALA A 117 2.14 4.02 -5.53
C ALA A 117 1.97 2.57 -6.03
N ALA A 118 1.85 2.36 -7.33
CA ALA A 118 1.81 1.03 -7.93
C ALA A 118 3.17 0.32 -7.82
N ALA A 119 4.27 1.02 -8.09
CA ALA A 119 5.62 0.49 -7.92
C ALA A 119 5.92 0.13 -6.47
N PHE A 120 5.39 0.90 -5.52
CA PHE A 120 5.55 0.61 -4.09
C PHE A 120 5.01 -0.77 -3.68
N GLN A 121 4.02 -1.33 -4.37
CA GLN A 121 3.50 -2.66 -4.04
C GLN A 121 4.58 -3.74 -4.12
N TRP A 122 5.53 -3.61 -5.05
CA TRP A 122 6.61 -4.57 -5.27
C TRP A 122 7.68 -4.61 -4.17
N VAL A 123 7.69 -3.57 -3.34
CA VAL A 123 8.60 -3.42 -2.20
C VAL A 123 7.86 -3.46 -0.86
N ASN A 124 6.54 -3.62 -0.87
CA ASN A 124 5.70 -3.69 0.32
C ASN A 124 5.57 -5.15 0.80
N PRO A 125 6.19 -5.53 1.94
CA PRO A 125 6.18 -6.92 2.41
C PRO A 125 4.76 -7.44 2.68
N LYS A 126 3.86 -6.60 3.18
CA LYS A 126 2.47 -6.99 3.42
C LYS A 126 1.74 -7.33 2.12
N ALA A 127 2.00 -6.59 1.04
CA ALA A 127 1.39 -6.86 -0.27
C ALA A 127 1.86 -8.22 -0.81
N TRP A 128 3.13 -8.56 -0.64
CA TRP A 128 3.67 -9.87 -1.01
C TRP A 128 3.02 -11.01 -0.23
N VAL A 129 2.98 -10.90 1.11
CA VAL A 129 2.32 -11.92 1.95
C VAL A 129 0.86 -12.10 1.54
N MET A 130 0.13 -11.01 1.33
CA MET A 130 -1.27 -11.08 0.89
C MET A 130 -1.40 -11.74 -0.48
N ALA A 131 -0.56 -11.37 -1.46
CA ALA A 131 -0.64 -11.88 -2.82
C ALA A 131 -0.29 -13.38 -2.88
N VAL A 132 0.81 -13.79 -2.24
CA VAL A 132 1.21 -15.20 -2.19
C VAL A 132 0.17 -16.05 -1.46
N THR A 133 -0.28 -15.62 -0.27
CA THR A 133 -1.32 -16.33 0.48
C THR A 133 -2.63 -16.44 -0.31
N ALA A 134 -3.07 -15.34 -0.94
CA ALA A 134 -4.30 -15.35 -1.73
C ALA A 134 -4.23 -16.38 -2.87
N MET A 135 -3.15 -16.35 -3.64
CA MET A 135 -3.00 -17.20 -4.82
C MET A 135 -2.73 -18.66 -4.45
N SER A 136 -1.97 -18.95 -3.39
CA SER A 136 -1.69 -20.32 -2.96
C SER A 136 -2.88 -20.99 -2.26
N THR A 137 -3.74 -20.20 -1.58
CA THR A 137 -4.82 -20.77 -0.73
C THR A 137 -6.16 -20.86 -1.48
N TYR A 138 -6.48 -19.88 -2.32
CA TYR A 138 -7.83 -19.74 -2.88
C TYR A 138 -7.94 -20.10 -4.37
N LEU A 139 -6.81 -20.25 -5.08
CA LEU A 139 -6.86 -20.75 -6.45
C LEU A 139 -7.05 -22.28 -6.46
N PRO A 140 -7.82 -22.81 -7.44
CA PRO A 140 -7.92 -24.25 -7.64
C PRO A 140 -6.58 -24.84 -8.11
N ALA A 141 -6.34 -26.13 -7.84
CA ALA A 141 -5.09 -26.82 -8.21
C ALA A 141 -4.78 -26.76 -9.73
N ARG A 142 -5.82 -26.60 -10.56
CA ARG A 142 -5.71 -26.44 -12.03
C ARG A 142 -6.29 -25.08 -12.44
N ALA A 143 -5.79 -24.00 -11.82
CA ALA A 143 -6.25 -22.67 -12.12
C ALA A 143 -5.98 -22.27 -13.58
N GLN A 144 -6.97 -21.71 -14.22
CA GLN A 144 -6.83 -21.04 -15.51
C GLN A 144 -6.47 -19.57 -15.30
N PRO A 145 -5.89 -18.86 -16.27
CA PRO A 145 -5.62 -17.42 -16.15
C PRO A 145 -6.85 -16.59 -15.77
N ILE A 146 -8.05 -17.02 -16.15
CA ILE A 146 -9.32 -16.36 -15.80
C ILE A 146 -9.63 -16.49 -14.30
N ASP A 147 -9.24 -17.59 -13.65
CA ASP A 147 -9.43 -17.77 -12.21
C ASP A 147 -8.49 -16.83 -11.45
N VAL A 148 -7.26 -16.67 -11.92
CA VAL A 148 -6.29 -15.70 -11.37
C VAL A 148 -6.84 -14.28 -11.49
N LEU A 149 -7.32 -13.91 -12.67
CA LEU A 149 -7.90 -12.59 -12.91
C LEU A 149 -9.12 -12.33 -12.02
N ALA A 150 -10.02 -13.30 -11.91
CA ALA A 150 -11.24 -13.19 -11.10
C ALA A 150 -10.88 -12.98 -9.61
N LEU A 151 -9.94 -13.76 -9.08
CA LEU A 151 -9.48 -13.63 -7.69
C LEU A 151 -8.76 -12.30 -7.48
N ALA A 152 -7.88 -11.87 -8.38
CA ALA A 152 -7.19 -10.59 -8.32
C ALA A 152 -8.18 -9.40 -8.32
N LEU A 153 -9.20 -9.45 -9.18
CA LEU A 153 -10.25 -8.42 -9.23
C LEU A 153 -11.10 -8.41 -7.95
N LEU A 154 -11.45 -9.57 -7.39
CA LEU A 154 -12.15 -9.66 -6.11
C LEU A 154 -11.37 -8.92 -5.02
N PHE A 155 -10.07 -9.20 -4.90
CA PHE A 155 -9.20 -8.54 -3.94
C PHE A 155 -9.08 -7.04 -4.22
N GLY A 156 -8.90 -6.65 -5.48
CA GLY A 156 -8.83 -5.26 -5.89
C GLY A 156 -10.08 -4.46 -5.52
N VAL A 157 -11.25 -5.02 -5.79
CA VAL A 157 -12.55 -4.38 -5.49
C VAL A 157 -12.75 -4.22 -3.98
N ILE A 158 -12.38 -5.23 -3.17
CA ILE A 158 -12.47 -5.15 -1.71
C ILE A 158 -11.42 -4.18 -1.13
N ASN A 159 -10.22 -4.17 -1.69
CA ASN A 159 -9.15 -3.28 -1.26
C ASN A 159 -9.48 -1.79 -1.48
N LEU A 160 -10.23 -1.46 -2.55
CA LEU A 160 -10.60 -0.08 -2.88
C LEU A 160 -11.25 0.66 -1.69
N PRO A 161 -12.39 0.22 -1.12
CA PRO A 161 -13.01 0.91 -0.01
C PRO A 161 -12.15 0.87 1.26
N CYS A 162 -11.41 -0.23 1.51
CA CYS A 162 -10.56 -0.36 2.68
C CYS A 162 -9.47 0.72 2.72
N VAL A 163 -8.77 0.91 1.62
CA VAL A 163 -7.72 1.93 1.49
C VAL A 163 -8.31 3.35 1.49
N ALA A 164 -9.49 3.54 0.86
CA ALA A 164 -10.20 4.81 0.90
C ALA A 164 -10.60 5.23 2.31
N CYS A 165 -10.99 4.29 3.19
CA CYS A 165 -11.30 4.56 4.59
C CYS A 165 -10.10 5.18 5.33
N TRP A 166 -8.87 4.72 5.05
CA TRP A 166 -7.66 5.30 5.65
C TRP A 166 -7.40 6.73 5.18
N ALA A 167 -7.60 7.01 3.87
CA ALA A 167 -7.51 8.36 3.34
C ALA A 167 -8.59 9.28 3.93
N GLY A 168 -9.83 8.78 4.03
CA GLY A 168 -10.96 9.50 4.63
C GLY A 168 -10.74 9.78 6.11
N GLY A 169 -10.27 8.79 6.86
CA GLY A 169 -9.89 8.94 8.27
C GLY A 169 -8.80 9.99 8.46
N GLY A 170 -7.78 9.97 7.61
CA GLY A 170 -6.74 11.01 7.59
C GLY A 170 -7.30 12.41 7.30
N ALA A 171 -8.15 12.53 6.30
CA ALA A 171 -8.79 13.80 5.95
C ALA A 171 -9.70 14.33 7.08
N ALA A 172 -10.39 13.44 7.81
CA ALA A 172 -11.18 13.81 8.98
C ALA A 172 -10.29 14.27 10.15
N LEU A 173 -9.16 13.59 10.37
CA LEU A 173 -8.18 13.96 11.39
C LEU A 173 -7.50 15.31 11.12
N ARG A 174 -7.40 15.72 9.85
CA ARG A 174 -6.72 16.95 9.44
C ARG A 174 -7.17 18.19 10.23
N ARG A 175 -8.47 18.31 10.50
CA ARG A 175 -9.02 19.44 11.27
C ARG A 175 -8.53 19.50 12.71
N PHE A 176 -8.16 18.36 13.31
CA PHE A 176 -7.62 18.28 14.67
C PHE A 176 -6.10 18.47 14.70
N LEU A 177 -5.45 18.29 13.54
CA LEU A 177 -3.99 18.38 13.36
C LEU A 177 -3.59 19.70 12.66
N GLN A 178 -4.38 20.79 12.84
CA GLN A 178 -4.04 22.11 12.32
C GLN A 178 -2.90 22.79 13.10
N ASP A 179 -2.68 22.38 14.33
CA ASP A 179 -1.54 22.80 15.13
C ASP A 179 -0.25 22.19 14.55
N PRO A 180 0.78 23.03 14.24
CA PRO A 180 2.01 22.55 13.61
C PRO A 180 2.75 21.47 14.43
N LEU A 181 2.71 21.57 15.78
CA LEU A 181 3.36 20.61 16.64
C LEU A 181 2.63 19.26 16.61
N ARG A 182 1.29 19.27 16.64
CA ARG A 182 0.48 18.06 16.56
C ARG A 182 0.67 17.36 15.22
N LEU A 183 0.70 18.12 14.12
CA LEU A 183 0.95 17.57 12.79
C LEU A 183 2.35 16.96 12.68
N ARG A 184 3.37 17.62 13.24
CA ARG A 184 4.73 17.09 13.28
C ARG A 184 4.83 15.79 14.09
N ILE A 185 4.20 15.74 15.28
CA ILE A 185 4.15 14.53 16.10
C ILE A 185 3.47 13.40 15.34
N PHE A 186 2.34 13.68 14.68
CA PHE A 186 1.62 12.70 13.86
C PHE A 186 2.53 12.16 12.72
N ASN A 187 3.17 13.04 11.95
CA ASN A 187 4.02 12.65 10.83
C ASN A 187 5.21 11.80 11.30
N ILE A 188 5.85 12.17 12.41
CA ILE A 188 6.93 11.37 13.02
C ILE A 188 6.41 10.01 13.48
N SER A 189 5.24 9.96 14.13
CA SER A 189 4.64 8.70 14.56
C SER A 189 4.35 7.76 13.39
N MET A 190 3.84 8.29 12.28
CA MET A 190 3.61 7.51 11.06
C MET A 190 4.91 7.06 10.40
N ALA A 191 5.95 7.90 10.41
CA ALA A 191 7.28 7.54 9.94
C ALA A 191 7.88 6.39 10.76
N LEU A 192 7.78 6.46 12.08
CA LEU A 192 8.24 5.37 12.97
C LEU A 192 7.44 4.08 12.73
N ALA A 193 6.13 4.18 12.51
CA ALA A 193 5.30 3.02 12.19
C ALA A 193 5.67 2.38 10.84
N LEU A 194 6.04 3.19 9.83
CA LEU A 194 6.59 2.69 8.57
C LEU A 194 7.92 1.96 8.79
N LEU A 195 8.84 2.53 9.57
CA LEU A 195 10.11 1.87 9.91
C LEU A 195 9.88 0.58 10.69
N ALA A 196 8.96 0.57 11.65
CA ALA A 196 8.61 -0.64 12.39
C ALA A 196 8.08 -1.77 11.47
N SER A 197 7.41 -1.41 10.37
CA SER A 197 6.93 -2.39 9.38
C SER A 197 8.05 -3.08 8.58
N LEU A 198 9.28 -2.59 8.67
CA LEU A 198 10.47 -3.24 8.09
C LEU A 198 10.93 -4.46 8.91
N TYR A 199 10.62 -4.50 10.21
CA TYR A 199 11.12 -5.55 11.10
C TYR A 199 10.87 -6.97 10.58
N PRO A 200 9.65 -7.37 10.20
CA PRO A 200 9.40 -8.70 9.65
C PRO A 200 10.20 -8.99 8.37
N MET A 201 10.45 -7.96 7.57
CA MET A 201 11.17 -8.08 6.31
C MET A 201 12.67 -8.31 6.49
N LEU A 202 13.26 -7.84 7.59
CA LEU A 202 14.68 -7.94 7.86
C LEU A 202 15.05 -9.19 8.67
N VAL A 203 14.09 -9.78 9.40
CA VAL A 203 14.31 -10.92 10.30
C VAL A 203 13.97 -12.26 9.64
N THR A 204 13.18 -12.27 8.58
CA THR A 204 12.87 -13.46 7.75
C THR A 204 13.74 -13.51 6.51
#